data_73c9b07fb6556ff4ac053e5600c41794
#
_entry.id   73c9b07fb6556ff4ac053e5600c41794
#
_cell.length_a   1.000
_cell.length_b   1.000
_cell.length_c   1.000
_cell.angle_alpha   90.00
_cell.angle_beta   90.00
_cell.angle_gamma   90.00
#
_symmetry.space_group_name_H-M   'P 1'
#
loop_
_entity.id
_entity.type
_entity.pdbx_description
1 polymer ?
#
loop_
_entity_poly.entity_id
_entity_poly.type
_entity_poly.pdbx_seq_one_letter_code
_entity_poly.pdbx_strand_id
1 'polypeptide(L)'
;LLASVNDDADPRVPQLKARLQFMGAEGEDVAALSARVAANENDLEARLKLANLLVAAGQYEAGMDQLLEIVRRDRGFEDDIGRKTLLAVFDLLGGGELVSRYRRQLSSLLY
;
A
#
# COMPACT_ATOMS: atom_id res chain seq x y z
N LEU A 1 33.77 -8.84 3.02
CA LEU A 1 33.37 -8.79 2.93
C LEU A 1 32.79 -8.75 2.68
N LEU A 2 32.68 -8.79 2.71
CA LEU A 2 32.05 -8.73 2.52
C LEU A 2 31.53 -8.66 2.55
N ALA A 3 31.87 -8.55 2.63
CA ALA A 3 31.29 -8.46 2.86
C ALA A 3 30.68 -8.34 2.93
N SER A 4 30.86 -8.25 2.93
CA SER A 4 30.28 -8.15 3.13
C SER A 4 29.67 -8.26 3.16
N VAL A 5 29.83 -8.28 3.09
CA VAL A 5 29.30 -8.35 3.29
C VAL A 5 28.86 -8.52 3.58
N ASN A 6 29.24 -8.41 3.71
CA ASN A 6 28.81 -8.47 4.18
C ASN A 6 28.38 -8.38 4.62
N ASP A 7 28.67 -7.87 4.92
CA ASP A 7 27.94 -7.72 5.65
C ASP A 7 26.95 -8.39 5.95
N ASP A 8 27.06 -8.99 6.20
CA ASP A 8 26.07 -9.99 6.26
C ASP A 8 25.92 -10.63 7.59
N ALA A 9 26.81 -10.39 8.48
CA ALA A 9 26.72 -10.78 9.86
C ALA A 9 25.73 -9.92 10.61
N ASP A 10 25.32 -8.84 10.00
CA ASP A 10 24.34 -7.95 10.57
C ASP A 10 23.00 -8.65 10.69
N PRO A 11 22.42 -8.75 11.90
CA PRO A 11 21.13 -9.43 12.05
C PRO A 11 20.01 -8.81 11.25
N ARG A 12 20.16 -7.58 10.82
CA ARG A 12 19.12 -6.93 10.01
C ARG A 12 19.10 -7.46 8.59
N VAL A 13 20.15 -8.13 8.16
CA VAL A 13 20.23 -8.59 6.78
C VAL A 13 19.05 -9.47 6.39
N PRO A 14 18.66 -10.46 7.18
CA PRO A 14 17.50 -11.26 6.79
C PRO A 14 16.21 -10.43 6.69
N GLN A 15 16.02 -9.51 7.60
CA GLN A 15 14.83 -8.66 7.55
C GLN A 15 14.85 -7.74 6.34
N LEU A 16 16.00 -7.16 6.10
CA LEU A 16 16.15 -6.28 4.94
C LEU A 16 15.92 -7.06 3.66
N LYS A 17 16.47 -8.26 3.60
CA LYS A 17 16.30 -9.10 2.43
C LYS A 17 14.83 -9.45 2.23
N ALA A 18 14.12 -9.76 3.30
CA ALA A 18 12.71 -10.08 3.20
C ALA A 18 11.92 -8.88 2.69
N ARG A 19 12.25 -7.69 3.17
CA ARG A 19 11.57 -6.50 2.69
C ARG A 19 11.86 -6.23 1.23
N LEU A 20 13.11 -6.35 0.85
CA LEU A 20 13.49 -6.17 -0.55
C LEU A 20 12.81 -7.21 -1.43
N GLN A 21 12.73 -8.43 -0.93
CA GLN A 21 12.09 -9.49 -1.66
C GLN A 21 10.60 -9.21 -1.85
N PHE A 22 9.95 -8.73 -0.80
CA PHE A 22 8.54 -8.38 -0.87
C PHE A 22 8.31 -7.28 -1.88
N MET A 23 9.12 -6.23 -1.85
CA MET A 23 9.00 -5.11 -2.75
C MET A 23 9.54 -5.43 -4.14
N GLY A 24 10.66 -6.13 -4.17
CA GLY A 24 11.33 -6.43 -5.41
C GLY A 24 10.70 -7.57 -6.19
N ALA A 25 10.05 -8.50 -5.50
CA ALA A 25 9.36 -9.58 -6.19
C ALA A 25 8.27 -9.05 -7.10
N GLU A 26 7.74 -7.89 -6.74
CA GLU A 26 6.77 -7.21 -7.57
C GLU A 26 7.45 -6.51 -8.75
N GLY A 27 8.76 -6.34 -8.69
CA GLY A 27 9.49 -5.61 -9.70
C GLY A 27 9.18 -4.14 -9.71
N GLU A 28 8.61 -3.63 -8.62
CA GLU A 28 8.13 -2.27 -8.59
C GLU A 28 8.36 -1.67 -7.22
N ASP A 29 8.54 -0.36 -7.20
CA ASP A 29 8.66 0.39 -5.95
C ASP A 29 7.69 1.57 -6.00
N VAL A 30 7.69 2.35 -4.93
CA VAL A 30 6.76 3.47 -4.80
C VAL A 30 6.92 4.44 -5.95
N ALA A 31 8.15 4.77 -6.34
CA ALA A 31 8.37 5.74 -7.41
C ALA A 31 7.85 5.22 -8.74
N ALA A 32 8.13 3.95 -9.06
CA ALA A 32 7.68 3.37 -10.31
C ALA A 32 6.16 3.26 -10.36
N LEU A 33 5.57 2.84 -9.26
CA LEU A 33 4.11 2.71 -9.20
C LEU A 33 3.43 4.08 -9.24
N SER A 34 4.01 5.07 -8.57
CA SER A 34 3.49 6.43 -8.62
C SER A 34 3.51 6.96 -10.04
N ALA A 35 4.57 6.65 -10.79
CA ALA A 35 4.68 7.07 -12.19
C ALA A 35 3.60 6.40 -13.04
N ARG A 36 3.33 5.12 -12.79
CA ARG A 36 2.27 4.41 -13.51
C ARG A 36 0.90 5.04 -13.25
N VAL A 37 0.63 5.38 -12.00
CA VAL A 37 -0.64 6.00 -11.63
C VAL A 37 -0.74 7.39 -12.29
N ALA A 38 0.35 8.14 -12.29
CA ALA A 38 0.36 9.45 -12.92
C ALA A 38 0.11 9.36 -14.42
N ALA A 39 0.64 8.32 -15.07
CA ALA A 39 0.44 8.11 -16.48
C ALA A 39 -0.96 7.62 -16.82
N ASN A 40 -1.56 6.86 -15.93
CA ASN A 40 -2.89 6.32 -16.13
C ASN A 40 -3.59 6.21 -14.77
N GLU A 41 -4.44 7.17 -14.48
CA GLU A 41 -5.11 7.25 -13.19
C GLU A 41 -6.06 6.08 -12.95
N ASN A 42 -6.46 5.38 -13.99
CA ASN A 42 -7.31 4.20 -13.87
C ASN A 42 -6.51 2.91 -13.78
N ASP A 43 -5.21 2.99 -13.61
CA ASP A 43 -4.37 1.81 -13.40
C ASP A 43 -4.56 1.34 -11.96
N LEU A 44 -5.66 0.64 -11.72
CA LEU A 44 -6.05 0.25 -10.37
C LEU A 44 -5.10 -0.78 -9.78
N GLU A 45 -4.51 -1.60 -10.62
CA GLU A 45 -3.51 -2.55 -10.16
C GLU A 45 -2.30 -1.81 -9.57
N ALA A 46 -1.84 -0.78 -10.26
CA ALA A 46 -0.73 0.02 -9.75
C ALA A 46 -1.11 0.72 -8.47
N ARG A 47 -2.35 1.24 -8.39
CA ARG A 47 -2.81 1.90 -7.18
C ARG A 47 -2.85 0.93 -6.00
N LEU A 48 -3.30 -0.30 -6.24
CA LEU A 48 -3.35 -1.29 -5.17
C LEU A 48 -1.95 -1.64 -4.67
N LYS A 49 -1.03 -1.89 -5.59
CA LYS A 49 0.35 -2.18 -5.22
C LYS A 49 0.98 -1.02 -4.49
N LEU A 50 0.74 0.19 -4.97
CA LEU A 50 1.25 1.40 -4.34
C LEU A 50 0.69 1.53 -2.93
N ALA A 51 -0.61 1.32 -2.77
CA ALA A 51 -1.23 1.40 -1.45
C ALA A 51 -0.61 0.41 -0.48
N ASN A 52 -0.40 -0.81 -0.93
CA ASN A 52 0.17 -1.84 -0.07
C ASN A 52 1.59 -1.47 0.37
N LEU A 53 2.40 -0.95 -0.55
CA LEU A 53 3.75 -0.52 -0.21
C LEU A 53 3.75 0.66 0.74
N LEU A 54 2.84 1.60 0.52
CA LEU A 54 2.74 2.77 1.40
C LEU A 54 2.34 2.37 2.81
N VAL A 55 1.37 1.47 2.93
CA VAL A 55 0.95 0.98 4.24
C VAL A 55 2.10 0.23 4.91
N ALA A 56 2.81 -0.59 4.17
CA ALA A 56 3.94 -1.34 4.71
C ALA A 56 5.04 -0.41 5.19
N ALA A 57 5.16 0.76 4.59
CA ALA A 57 6.16 1.76 4.97
C ALA A 57 5.68 2.69 6.08
N GLY A 58 4.46 2.48 6.59
CA GLY A 58 3.91 3.34 7.62
C GLY A 58 3.25 4.60 7.10
N GLN A 59 3.13 4.73 5.79
CA GLN A 59 2.50 5.88 5.16
C GLN A 59 1.01 5.61 5.00
N TYR A 60 0.31 5.56 6.13
CA TYR A 60 -1.06 5.07 6.15
C TYR A 60 -2.02 5.98 5.40
N GLU A 61 -1.88 7.28 5.59
CA GLU A 61 -2.78 8.23 4.95
C GLU A 61 -2.66 8.14 3.43
N ALA A 62 -1.43 8.16 2.93
CA ALA A 62 -1.22 8.07 1.49
C ALA A 62 -1.71 6.75 0.92
N GLY A 63 -1.51 5.66 1.67
CA GLY A 63 -2.01 4.35 1.25
C GLY A 63 -3.53 4.31 1.20
N MET A 64 -4.17 4.85 2.22
CA MET A 64 -5.63 4.87 2.25
C MET A 64 -6.21 5.76 1.15
N ASP A 65 -5.51 6.83 0.78
CA ASP A 65 -5.95 7.66 -0.34
C ASP A 65 -6.01 6.86 -1.63
N GLN A 66 -5.00 6.02 -1.87
CA GLN A 66 -5.02 5.18 -3.06
C GLN A 66 -6.17 4.17 -3.04
N LEU A 67 -6.43 3.61 -1.86
CA LEU A 67 -7.51 2.63 -1.73
C LEU A 67 -8.87 3.28 -1.94
N LEU A 68 -9.06 4.49 -1.43
CA LEU A 68 -10.30 5.23 -1.68
C LEU A 68 -10.49 5.49 -3.17
N GLU A 69 -9.41 5.82 -3.89
CA GLU A 69 -9.51 6.04 -5.32
C GLU A 69 -9.93 4.76 -6.05
N ILE A 70 -9.44 3.62 -5.61
CA ILE A 70 -9.85 2.35 -6.21
C ILE A 70 -11.36 2.18 -6.04
N VAL A 71 -11.86 2.38 -4.83
CA VAL A 71 -13.29 2.23 -4.55
C VAL A 71 -14.09 3.22 -5.39
N ARG A 72 -13.62 4.45 -5.50
CA ARG A 72 -14.33 5.48 -6.21
C ARG A 72 -14.39 5.19 -7.72
N ARG A 73 -13.32 4.66 -8.27
CA ARG A 73 -13.23 4.43 -9.71
C ARG A 73 -13.84 3.10 -10.14
N ASP A 74 -13.64 2.06 -9.32
CA ASP A 74 -14.20 0.75 -9.64
C ASP A 74 -14.37 -0.02 -8.33
N ARG A 75 -15.53 0.11 -7.76
CA ARG A 75 -15.84 -0.49 -6.47
C ARG A 75 -15.68 -2.01 -6.46
N GLY A 76 -15.98 -2.65 -7.59
CA GLY A 76 -15.90 -4.10 -7.68
C GLY A 76 -14.54 -4.64 -8.08
N PHE A 77 -13.57 -3.76 -8.28
CA PHE A 77 -12.25 -4.19 -8.74
C PHE A 77 -11.69 -5.27 -7.81
N GLU A 78 -11.28 -6.39 -8.43
CA GLU A 78 -10.70 -7.54 -7.73
C GLU A 78 -11.52 -7.92 -6.48
N ASP A 79 -12.79 -8.12 -6.71
CA ASP A 79 -13.68 -8.59 -5.65
C ASP A 79 -13.70 -7.65 -4.46
N ASP A 80 -13.82 -6.35 -4.76
CA ASP A 80 -13.98 -5.34 -3.71
C ASP A 80 -12.71 -5.17 -2.86
N ILE A 81 -11.55 -5.38 -3.47
CA ILE A 81 -10.29 -5.36 -2.73
C ILE A 81 -9.99 -4.00 -2.11
N GLY A 82 -10.41 -2.91 -2.77
CA GLY A 82 -10.15 -1.58 -2.25
C GLY A 82 -10.80 -1.38 -0.89
N ARG A 83 -12.08 -1.71 -0.78
CA ARG A 83 -12.80 -1.59 0.49
C ARG A 83 -12.25 -2.55 1.53
N LYS A 84 -12.02 -3.79 1.13
CA LYS A 84 -11.51 -4.80 2.07
C LYS A 84 -10.17 -4.40 2.64
N THR A 85 -9.30 -3.87 1.80
CA THR A 85 -7.98 -3.45 2.26
C THR A 85 -8.08 -2.22 3.17
N LEU A 86 -8.98 -1.29 2.84
CA LEU A 86 -9.21 -0.15 3.72
C LEU A 86 -9.63 -0.60 5.11
N LEU A 87 -10.56 -1.54 5.18
CA LEU A 87 -11.02 -2.04 6.47
C LEU A 87 -9.89 -2.70 7.24
N ALA A 88 -9.02 -3.41 6.54
CA ALA A 88 -7.87 -4.03 7.18
C ALA A 88 -6.92 -2.99 7.74
N VAL A 89 -6.72 -1.87 7.03
CA VAL A 89 -5.87 -0.79 7.53
C VAL A 89 -6.52 -0.13 8.74
N PHE A 90 -7.83 0.05 8.73
CA PHE A 90 -8.53 0.59 9.90
C PHE A 90 -8.31 -0.29 11.13
N ASP A 91 -8.37 -1.60 10.95
CA ASP A 91 -8.11 -2.53 12.04
C ASP A 91 -6.67 -2.43 12.51
N LEU A 92 -5.74 -2.31 11.58
CA LEU A 92 -4.33 -2.17 11.91
C LEU A 92 -4.08 -0.92 12.75
N LEU A 93 -4.72 0.17 12.40
CA LEU A 93 -4.55 1.43 13.11
C LEU A 93 -5.33 1.47 14.41
N GLY A 94 -6.38 0.67 14.53
CA GLY A 94 -7.13 0.51 15.76
C GLY A 94 -8.15 1.59 16.06
N GLY A 95 -8.19 2.65 15.27
CA GLY A 95 -9.16 3.72 15.47
C GLY A 95 -8.47 5.07 15.45
N GLY A 96 -9.15 6.07 16.02
CA GLY A 96 -8.62 7.42 16.06
C GLY A 96 -9.23 8.29 14.99
N GLU A 97 -8.82 9.54 14.99
CA GLU A 97 -9.43 10.54 14.10
C GLU A 97 -9.14 10.24 12.63
N LEU A 98 -7.94 9.79 12.32
CA LEU A 98 -7.60 9.45 10.94
C LEU A 98 -8.52 8.36 10.40
N VAL A 99 -8.70 7.30 11.19
CA VAL A 99 -9.58 6.21 10.80
C VAL A 99 -11.02 6.72 10.65
N SER A 100 -11.49 7.51 11.59
CA SER A 100 -12.86 8.05 11.53
C SER A 100 -13.08 8.86 10.27
N ARG A 101 -12.09 9.68 9.91
CA ARG A 101 -12.19 10.51 8.72
C ARG A 101 -12.29 9.65 7.46
N TYR A 102 -11.47 8.63 7.38
CA TYR A 102 -11.48 7.77 6.19
C TYR A 102 -12.70 6.85 6.16
N ARG A 103 -13.20 6.45 7.33
CA ARG A 103 -14.47 5.71 7.37
C ARG A 103 -15.61 6.53 6.80
N ARG A 104 -15.66 7.81 7.14
CA ARG A 104 -16.69 8.69 6.61
C ARG A 104 -16.58 8.83 5.09
N GLN A 105 -15.36 8.98 4.61
CA GLN A 105 -15.15 9.08 3.16
C GLN A 105 -15.55 7.80 2.45
N LEU A 106 -15.18 6.65 3.03
CA LEU A 106 -15.56 5.37 2.44
C LEU A 106 -17.09 5.22 2.42
N SER A 107 -17.74 5.54 3.51
CA SER A 107 -19.18 5.47 3.61
C SER A 107 -19.84 6.33 2.54
N SER A 108 -19.32 7.52 2.33
CA SER A 108 -19.81 8.44 1.33
C SER A 108 -19.73 7.86 -0.07
N LEU A 109 -18.70 7.06 -0.33
CA LEU A 109 -18.55 6.43 -1.64
C LEU A 109 -19.47 5.22 -1.82
N LEU A 110 -19.82 4.57 -0.73
CA LEU A 110 -20.64 3.36 -0.79
C LEU A 110 -22.13 3.66 -0.79
N TYR A 111 -22.51 4.77 -0.21
CA TYR A 111 -23.90 5.16 -0.04
C TYR A 111 -24.14 6.57 -0.54
#